data_09ea6bc64db07c209d8c7612d060ba5a
#
_entry.id   09ea6bc64db07c209d8c7612d060ba5a
#
_cell.length_a   1.000
_cell.length_b   1.000
_cell.length_c   1.000
_cell.angle_alpha   90.00
_cell.angle_beta   90.00
_cell.angle_gamma   90.00
#
_symmetry.space_group_name_H-M   'P 1'
#
loop_
_entity.id
_entity.type
_entity.pdbx_description
1 polymer ?
#
loop_
_entity_poly.entity_id
_entity_poly.type
_entity_poly.pdbx_seq_one_letter_code
_entity_poly.pdbx_strand_id
1 'polypeptide(L)'
;MSWWVYILRCGDGTLYTGTAADVERRLAAHRRGRGAKYTRGRGPLAVVYREACPDRGAALRREAAIKKYRRAEKEALISDYAERRSRMKKAAFIGTGNMGAPLIQAACRAVGAEQVVIANRTRAKAEALAAELGCAVAEDNRVAAAQAEYVFLCVKPQMMEGVLSELVPALGDGQAVVSIAAGLTCGTLRG
;
A
#
# COMPACT_ATOMS: atom_id res chain seq x y z
N MET A 1 3.59 6.45 15.09
CA MET A 1 3.89 7.05 13.75
C MET A 1 4.85 6.13 13.03
N SER A 2 4.43 5.61 11.88
CA SER A 2 5.29 4.76 11.05
C SER A 2 6.42 5.56 10.44
N TRP A 3 7.62 4.99 10.39
CA TRP A 3 8.78 5.53 9.72
C TRP A 3 9.09 4.68 8.50
N TRP A 4 9.73 5.28 7.50
CA TRP A 4 10.04 4.62 6.24
C TRP A 4 11.52 4.73 5.94
N VAL A 5 12.10 3.66 5.43
CA VAL A 5 13.32 3.71 4.63
C VAL A 5 12.92 3.70 3.15
N TYR A 6 13.61 4.46 2.32
CA TYR A 6 13.30 4.55 0.90
C TYR A 6 14.58 4.68 0.06
N ILE A 7 14.47 4.30 -1.22
CA ILE A 7 15.51 4.54 -2.23
C ILE A 7 14.93 5.44 -3.31
N LEU A 8 15.65 6.51 -3.64
CA LEU A 8 15.39 7.34 -4.81
C LEU A 8 16.34 6.93 -5.94
N ARG A 9 15.81 6.82 -7.14
CA ARG A 9 16.59 6.82 -8.36
C ARG A 9 16.68 8.24 -8.87
N CYS A 10 17.90 8.72 -9.07
CA CYS A 10 18.17 10.04 -9.63
C CYS A 10 18.18 10.01 -11.17
N GLY A 11 18.05 11.17 -11.82
CA GLY A 11 18.05 11.30 -13.27
C GLY A 11 19.34 10.81 -13.94
N ASP A 12 20.46 10.86 -13.22
CA ASP A 12 21.76 10.31 -13.64
C ASP A 12 21.90 8.79 -13.38
N GLY A 13 20.82 8.12 -12.95
CA GLY A 13 20.79 6.71 -12.62
C GLY A 13 21.38 6.35 -11.26
N THR A 14 21.90 7.30 -10.47
CA THR A 14 22.43 7.01 -9.13
C THR A 14 21.29 6.73 -8.13
N LEU A 15 21.60 6.00 -7.05
CA LEU A 15 20.66 5.62 -6.01
C LEU A 15 20.97 6.38 -4.71
N TYR A 16 19.94 6.96 -4.13
CA TYR A 16 20.02 7.62 -2.82
C TYR A 16 19.11 6.86 -1.83
N THR A 17 19.64 6.48 -0.67
CA THR A 17 18.89 5.84 0.42
C THR A 17 18.69 6.86 1.55
N GLY A 18 17.46 6.94 2.05
CA GLY A 18 17.10 7.85 3.14
C GLY A 18 15.94 7.32 3.98
N THR A 19 15.63 8.05 5.06
CA THR A 19 14.50 7.77 5.95
C THR A 19 13.57 8.99 6.07
N ALA A 20 12.29 8.74 6.29
CA ALA A 20 11.28 9.78 6.53
C ALA A 20 10.06 9.21 7.27
N ALA A 21 9.36 10.06 8.01
CA ALA A 21 8.01 9.75 8.51
C ALA A 21 6.96 9.88 7.39
N ASP A 22 7.23 10.74 6.40
CA ASP A 22 6.40 10.95 5.22
C ASP A 22 7.31 11.03 3.98
N VAL A 23 7.28 9.98 3.16
CA VAL A 23 8.15 9.83 1.98
C VAL A 23 7.78 10.84 0.89
N GLU A 24 6.49 11.10 0.68
CA GLU A 24 6.03 12.01 -0.38
C GLU A 24 6.43 13.47 -0.07
N ARG A 25 6.22 13.89 1.16
CA ARG A 25 6.69 15.20 1.64
C ARG A 25 8.21 15.33 1.53
N ARG A 26 8.92 14.26 1.84
CA ARG A 26 10.38 14.21 1.75
C ARG A 26 10.86 14.27 0.31
N LEU A 27 10.22 13.53 -0.60
CA LEU A 27 10.48 13.58 -2.05
C LEU A 27 10.25 14.99 -2.60
N ALA A 28 9.14 15.63 -2.22
CA ALA A 28 8.87 17.00 -2.62
C ALA A 28 9.96 17.99 -2.13
N ALA A 29 10.52 17.79 -0.93
CA ALA A 29 11.65 18.56 -0.44
C ALA A 29 12.92 18.31 -1.26
N HIS A 30 13.20 17.06 -1.63
CA HIS A 30 14.33 16.71 -2.50
C HIS A 30 14.21 17.37 -3.88
N ARG A 31 13.03 17.31 -4.51
CA ARG A 31 12.76 17.93 -5.81
C ARG A 31 12.94 19.44 -5.80
N ARG A 32 12.64 20.10 -4.68
CA ARG A 32 12.86 21.55 -4.48
C ARG A 32 14.28 21.93 -4.06
N GLY A 33 15.21 20.97 -4.06
CA GLY A 33 16.60 21.20 -3.64
C GLY A 33 16.80 21.38 -2.12
N ARG A 34 15.74 21.21 -1.31
CA ARG A 34 15.76 21.32 0.16
C ARG A 34 15.98 19.96 0.85
N GLY A 35 16.25 18.91 0.10
CA GLY A 35 16.57 17.57 0.60
C GLY A 35 18.07 17.40 0.90
N ALA A 36 18.56 16.16 0.77
CA ALA A 36 19.96 15.85 0.95
C ALA A 36 20.83 16.52 -0.12
N LYS A 37 22.05 16.93 0.25
CA LYS A 37 23.03 17.51 -0.68
C LYS A 37 23.27 16.62 -1.89
N TYR A 38 23.27 15.30 -1.68
CA TYR A 38 23.47 14.29 -2.72
C TYR A 38 22.47 14.35 -3.88
N THR A 39 21.22 14.69 -3.61
CA THR A 39 20.16 14.70 -4.63
C THR A 39 19.99 16.02 -5.37
N ARG A 40 20.73 17.05 -4.96
CA ARG A 40 20.65 18.39 -5.59
C ARG A 40 21.20 18.34 -7.01
N GLY A 41 20.42 18.86 -7.97
CA GLY A 41 20.80 18.88 -9.38
C GLY A 41 20.76 17.52 -10.09
N ARG A 42 20.29 16.45 -9.41
CA ARG A 42 20.22 15.10 -10.00
C ARG A 42 18.78 14.68 -10.36
N GLY A 43 17.90 15.64 -10.66
CA GLY A 43 16.54 15.33 -11.12
C GLY A 43 16.51 14.72 -12.52
N PRO A 44 15.40 14.04 -12.87
CA PRO A 44 14.23 13.76 -12.07
C PRO A 44 14.51 12.76 -10.95
N LEU A 45 13.73 12.84 -9.85
CA LEU A 45 13.84 11.93 -8.71
C LEU A 45 12.59 11.06 -8.63
N ALA A 46 12.77 9.74 -8.58
CA ALA A 46 11.70 8.75 -8.44
C ALA A 46 11.92 7.86 -7.21
N VAL A 47 10.86 7.61 -6.43
CA VAL A 47 10.90 6.58 -5.38
C VAL A 47 10.82 5.22 -6.05
N VAL A 48 11.86 4.41 -5.92
CA VAL A 48 11.95 3.06 -6.51
C VAL A 48 11.87 1.95 -5.47
N TYR A 49 11.96 2.28 -4.21
CA TYR A 49 11.80 1.35 -3.08
C TYR A 49 11.31 2.11 -1.85
N ARG A 50 10.42 1.51 -1.05
CA ARG A 50 10.08 1.94 0.31
C ARG A 50 9.71 0.74 1.18
N GLU A 51 10.09 0.80 2.45
CA GLU A 51 9.82 -0.21 3.46
C GLU A 51 9.40 0.50 4.75
N ALA A 52 8.27 0.10 5.36
CA ALA A 52 7.84 0.65 6.63
C ALA A 52 8.67 0.09 7.79
N CYS A 53 8.90 0.92 8.76
CA CYS A 53 9.61 0.57 9.97
C CYS A 53 8.76 0.97 11.18
N PRO A 54 8.77 0.18 12.27
CA PRO A 54 7.93 0.44 13.44
C PRO A 54 8.24 1.78 14.11
N ASP A 55 9.50 2.20 14.05
CA ASP A 55 9.97 3.43 14.67
C ASP A 55 11.16 4.05 13.89
N ARG A 56 11.57 5.25 14.32
CA ARG A 56 12.72 5.98 13.73
C ARG A 56 14.04 5.22 13.86
N GLY A 57 14.25 4.55 14.99
CA GLY A 57 15.49 3.81 15.25
C GLY A 57 15.64 2.62 14.30
N ALA A 58 14.54 1.87 14.09
CA ALA A 58 14.49 0.78 13.13
C ALA A 58 14.77 1.27 11.70
N ALA A 59 14.14 2.39 11.30
CA ALA A 59 14.36 2.98 9.98
C ALA A 59 15.83 3.39 9.78
N LEU A 60 16.47 4.01 10.76
CA LEU A 60 17.87 4.39 10.70
C LEU A 60 18.82 3.18 10.62
N ARG A 61 18.54 2.12 11.39
CA ARG A 61 19.32 0.86 11.29
C ARG A 61 19.19 0.24 9.91
N ARG A 62 17.97 0.21 9.38
CA ARG A 62 17.70 -0.35 8.05
C ARG A 62 18.35 0.50 6.94
N GLU A 63 18.29 1.82 7.04
CA GLU A 63 18.99 2.75 6.13
C GLU A 63 20.49 2.47 6.11
N ALA A 64 21.11 2.35 7.30
CA ALA A 64 22.54 2.07 7.44
C ALA A 64 22.92 0.72 6.81
N ALA A 65 22.06 -0.31 6.96
CA ALA A 65 22.25 -1.62 6.33
C ALA A 65 22.19 -1.52 4.80
N ILE A 66 21.15 -0.87 4.26
CA ILE A 66 20.97 -0.71 2.80
C ILE A 66 22.10 0.15 2.20
N LYS A 67 22.61 1.14 2.93
CA LYS A 67 23.74 1.95 2.46
C LYS A 67 25.03 1.13 2.24
N LYS A 68 25.23 0.05 3.00
CA LYS A 68 26.36 -0.87 2.83
C LYS A 68 26.22 -1.81 1.63
N TYR A 69 25.00 -1.98 1.09
CA TYR A 69 24.76 -2.82 -0.07
C TYR A 69 25.52 -2.30 -1.29
N ARG A 70 26.09 -3.23 -2.06
CA ARG A 70 26.63 -2.94 -3.40
C ARG A 70 25.48 -2.51 -4.31
N ARG A 71 25.83 -1.88 -5.43
CA ARG A 71 24.82 -1.41 -6.38
C ARG A 71 23.89 -2.54 -6.85
N ALA A 72 24.45 -3.70 -7.18
CA ALA A 72 23.68 -4.87 -7.62
C ALA A 72 22.66 -5.34 -6.56
N GLU A 73 23.02 -5.33 -5.29
CA GLU A 73 22.13 -5.72 -4.19
C GLU A 73 20.99 -4.71 -4.00
N LYS A 74 21.25 -3.42 -4.21
CA LYS A 74 20.20 -2.38 -4.20
C LYS A 74 19.26 -2.54 -5.39
N GLU A 75 19.77 -2.83 -6.58
CA GLU A 75 18.96 -3.07 -7.77
C GLU A 75 18.12 -4.33 -7.61
N ALA A 76 18.64 -5.41 -7.03
CA ALA A 76 17.86 -6.62 -6.70
C ALA A 76 16.72 -6.29 -5.73
N LEU A 77 16.99 -5.54 -4.65
CA LEU A 77 15.97 -5.09 -3.69
C LEU A 77 14.86 -4.25 -4.38
N ILE A 78 15.24 -3.40 -5.32
CA ILE A 78 14.31 -2.57 -6.11
C ILE A 78 13.48 -3.46 -7.05
N SER A 79 14.11 -4.43 -7.73
CA SER A 79 13.42 -5.36 -8.63
C SER A 79 12.39 -6.19 -7.88
N ASP A 80 12.76 -6.81 -6.75
CA ASP A 80 11.86 -7.58 -5.91
C ASP A 80 10.66 -6.74 -5.40
N TYR A 81 10.91 -5.48 -5.07
CA TYR A 81 9.86 -4.55 -4.66
C TYR A 81 8.91 -4.23 -5.82
N ALA A 82 9.45 -3.96 -7.01
CA ALA A 82 8.66 -3.67 -8.20
C ALA A 82 7.83 -4.87 -8.65
N GLU A 83 8.40 -6.09 -8.61
CA GLU A 83 7.71 -7.33 -8.95
C GLU A 83 6.56 -7.61 -7.98
N ARG A 84 6.80 -7.47 -6.67
CA ARG A 84 5.73 -7.60 -5.68
C ARG A 84 4.59 -6.63 -5.95
N ARG A 85 4.90 -5.37 -6.24
CA ARG A 85 3.89 -4.37 -6.57
C ARG A 85 3.15 -4.65 -7.87
N SER A 86 3.82 -5.14 -8.90
CA SER A 86 3.19 -5.47 -10.18
C SER A 86 2.21 -6.64 -10.08
N ARG A 87 2.41 -7.54 -9.11
CA ARG A 87 1.51 -8.67 -8.83
C ARG A 87 0.31 -8.29 -7.96
N MET A 88 0.36 -7.12 -7.31
CA MET A 88 -0.76 -6.67 -6.48
C MET A 88 -1.95 -6.24 -7.35
N LYS A 89 -3.14 -6.61 -6.94
CA LYS A 89 -4.39 -6.06 -7.44
C LYS A 89 -4.47 -4.56 -7.13
N LYS A 90 -5.24 -3.81 -7.89
CA LYS A 90 -5.45 -2.38 -7.58
C LYS A 90 -6.32 -2.21 -6.34
N ALA A 91 -7.37 -2.99 -6.20
CA ALA A 91 -8.33 -2.82 -5.11
C ALA A 91 -8.78 -4.14 -4.50
N ALA A 92 -8.81 -4.19 -3.18
CA ALA A 92 -9.51 -5.20 -2.39
C ALA A 92 -10.74 -4.56 -1.72
N PHE A 93 -11.86 -5.24 -1.73
CA PHE A 93 -13.08 -4.81 -1.04
C PHE A 93 -13.47 -5.82 0.02
N ILE A 94 -13.53 -5.35 1.27
CA ILE A 94 -13.95 -6.14 2.42
C ILE A 94 -15.41 -5.81 2.72
N GLY A 95 -16.30 -6.72 2.32
CA GLY A 95 -17.75 -6.56 2.40
C GLY A 95 -18.41 -6.24 1.05
N THR A 96 -19.41 -7.05 0.68
CA THR A 96 -20.17 -6.97 -0.57
C THR A 96 -21.64 -6.59 -0.33
N GLY A 97 -21.89 -5.82 0.73
CA GLY A 97 -23.24 -5.33 1.06
C GLY A 97 -23.72 -4.21 0.13
N ASN A 98 -24.88 -3.62 0.47
CA ASN A 98 -25.53 -2.57 -0.33
C ASN A 98 -24.63 -1.38 -0.71
N MET A 99 -23.67 -1.04 0.16
CA MET A 99 -22.71 0.03 -0.12
C MET A 99 -21.48 -0.48 -0.88
N GLY A 100 -21.06 -1.73 -0.62
CA GLY A 100 -19.87 -2.32 -1.25
C GLY A 100 -20.10 -2.69 -2.72
N ALA A 101 -21.21 -3.33 -3.05
CA ALA A 101 -21.47 -3.83 -4.40
C ALA A 101 -21.42 -2.74 -5.50
N PRO A 102 -22.04 -1.54 -5.35
CA PRO A 102 -21.90 -0.47 -6.33
C PRO A 102 -20.48 0.04 -6.49
N LEU A 103 -19.69 0.12 -5.39
CA LEU A 103 -18.29 0.54 -5.43
C LEU A 103 -17.41 -0.48 -6.12
N ILE A 104 -17.64 -1.79 -5.86
CA ILE A 104 -16.94 -2.89 -6.54
C ILE A 104 -17.21 -2.82 -8.04
N GLN A 105 -18.48 -2.65 -8.44
CA GLN A 105 -18.84 -2.50 -9.84
C GLN A 105 -18.17 -1.30 -10.51
N ALA A 106 -18.14 -0.14 -9.82
CA ALA A 106 -17.46 1.04 -10.32
C ALA A 106 -15.92 0.82 -10.45
N ALA A 107 -15.31 0.15 -9.46
CA ALA A 107 -13.88 -0.19 -9.50
C ALA A 107 -13.57 -1.15 -10.65
N CYS A 108 -14.36 -2.21 -10.86
CA CYS A 108 -14.18 -3.14 -11.98
C CYS A 108 -14.24 -2.43 -13.34
N ARG A 109 -15.12 -1.43 -13.49
CA ARG A 109 -15.19 -0.62 -14.71
C ARG A 109 -13.99 0.32 -14.88
N ALA A 110 -13.46 0.84 -13.77
CA ALA A 110 -12.39 1.85 -13.80
C ALA A 110 -10.99 1.24 -13.99
N VAL A 111 -10.71 0.12 -13.36
CA VAL A 111 -9.35 -0.48 -13.35
C VAL A 111 -9.27 -1.86 -13.98
N GLY A 112 -10.39 -2.44 -14.41
CA GLY A 112 -10.50 -3.82 -14.89
C GLY A 112 -10.87 -4.79 -13.76
N ALA A 113 -11.75 -5.73 -14.04
CA ALA A 113 -12.22 -6.71 -13.05
C ALA A 113 -11.08 -7.61 -12.53
N GLU A 114 -10.12 -7.92 -13.38
CA GLU A 114 -8.90 -8.68 -13.04
C GLU A 114 -8.03 -7.98 -12.01
N GLN A 115 -8.18 -6.65 -11.82
CA GLN A 115 -7.46 -5.84 -10.84
C GLN A 115 -8.21 -5.70 -9.51
N VAL A 116 -9.37 -6.32 -9.39
CA VAL A 116 -10.22 -6.24 -8.19
C VAL A 116 -10.32 -7.61 -7.53
N VAL A 117 -10.21 -7.63 -6.20
CA VAL A 117 -10.46 -8.80 -5.37
C VAL A 117 -11.46 -8.45 -4.28
N ILE A 118 -12.38 -9.35 -3.99
CA ILE A 118 -13.42 -9.12 -2.98
C ILE A 118 -13.41 -10.22 -1.93
N ALA A 119 -13.76 -9.85 -0.70
CA ALA A 119 -14.01 -10.78 0.39
C ALA A 119 -15.29 -10.40 1.13
N ASN A 120 -16.00 -11.40 1.63
CA ASN A 120 -17.20 -11.18 2.41
C ASN A 120 -17.39 -12.34 3.41
N ARG A 121 -17.85 -12.03 4.62
CA ARG A 121 -18.13 -13.04 5.65
C ARG A 121 -19.04 -14.18 5.14
N THR A 122 -20.04 -13.85 4.32
CA THR A 122 -20.86 -14.84 3.61
C THR A 122 -20.27 -15.04 2.21
N ARG A 123 -19.44 -16.07 2.06
CA ARG A 123 -18.67 -16.36 0.84
C ARG A 123 -19.58 -16.42 -0.42
N ALA A 124 -20.74 -17.09 -0.32
CA ALA A 124 -21.68 -17.20 -1.43
C ALA A 124 -22.13 -15.84 -2.01
N LYS A 125 -22.24 -14.78 -1.18
CA LYS A 125 -22.55 -13.42 -1.66
C LYS A 125 -21.41 -12.81 -2.45
N ALA A 126 -20.17 -13.06 -2.06
CA ALA A 126 -19.00 -12.60 -2.80
C ALA A 126 -18.89 -13.35 -4.14
N GLU A 127 -19.09 -14.67 -4.13
CA GLU A 127 -19.04 -15.51 -5.32
C GLU A 127 -20.12 -15.13 -6.35
N ALA A 128 -21.35 -14.86 -5.91
CA ALA A 128 -22.43 -14.40 -6.78
C ALA A 128 -22.08 -13.06 -7.46
N LEU A 129 -21.60 -12.09 -6.69
CA LEU A 129 -21.20 -10.79 -7.23
C LEU A 129 -19.96 -10.90 -8.14
N ALA A 130 -19.01 -11.74 -7.78
CA ALA A 130 -17.82 -11.98 -8.60
C ALA A 130 -18.15 -12.64 -9.94
N ALA A 131 -19.09 -13.57 -9.96
CA ALA A 131 -19.55 -14.22 -11.19
C ALA A 131 -20.21 -13.20 -12.16
N GLU A 132 -20.92 -12.20 -11.61
CA GLU A 132 -21.51 -11.11 -12.40
C GLU A 132 -20.45 -10.15 -12.96
N LEU A 133 -19.44 -9.80 -12.14
CA LEU A 133 -18.50 -8.75 -12.46
C LEU A 133 -17.17 -9.24 -13.08
N GLY A 134 -16.88 -10.54 -12.99
CA GLY A 134 -15.62 -11.14 -13.47
C GLY A 134 -14.41 -10.87 -12.56
N CYS A 135 -14.63 -10.43 -11.31
CA CYS A 135 -13.53 -10.18 -10.37
C CYS A 135 -13.18 -11.41 -9.52
N ALA A 136 -12.04 -11.34 -8.82
CA ALA A 136 -11.59 -12.44 -7.98
C ALA A 136 -12.26 -12.43 -6.59
N VAL A 137 -12.48 -13.62 -6.02
CA VAL A 137 -12.90 -13.80 -4.62
C VAL A 137 -11.74 -14.34 -3.82
N ALA A 138 -11.39 -13.69 -2.73
CA ALA A 138 -10.40 -14.19 -1.78
C ALA A 138 -11.03 -15.17 -0.78
N GLU A 139 -10.19 -16.02 -0.22
CA GLU A 139 -10.60 -16.99 0.79
C GLU A 139 -11.13 -16.29 2.06
N ASP A 140 -10.41 -15.24 2.50
CA ASP A 140 -10.76 -14.42 3.66
C ASP A 140 -10.37 -12.94 3.45
N ASN A 141 -10.68 -12.10 4.44
CA ASN A 141 -10.37 -10.67 4.42
C ASN A 141 -8.87 -10.39 4.40
N ARG A 142 -8.07 -11.20 5.07
CA ARG A 142 -6.60 -11.06 5.18
C ARG A 142 -5.94 -11.34 3.84
N VAL A 143 -6.36 -12.43 3.19
CA VAL A 143 -5.88 -12.80 1.85
C VAL A 143 -6.27 -11.72 0.84
N ALA A 144 -7.49 -11.18 0.90
CA ALA A 144 -7.90 -10.08 0.03
C ALA A 144 -7.04 -8.83 0.26
N ALA A 145 -6.88 -8.42 1.52
CA ALA A 145 -6.10 -7.23 1.87
C ALA A 145 -4.63 -7.36 1.44
N ALA A 146 -3.99 -8.51 1.67
CA ALA A 146 -2.59 -8.73 1.32
C ALA A 146 -2.30 -8.62 -0.20
N GLN A 147 -3.32 -8.78 -1.05
CA GLN A 147 -3.18 -8.81 -2.50
C GLN A 147 -3.37 -7.46 -3.20
N ALA A 148 -3.72 -6.37 -2.50
CA ALA A 148 -4.13 -5.13 -3.17
C ALA A 148 -3.41 -3.88 -2.66
N GLU A 149 -3.24 -2.89 -3.54
CA GLU A 149 -2.67 -1.58 -3.19
C GLU A 149 -3.64 -0.75 -2.33
N TYR A 150 -4.94 -0.82 -2.64
CA TYR A 150 -6.02 -0.12 -1.92
C TYR A 150 -6.96 -1.14 -1.30
N VAL A 151 -7.20 -1.02 0.01
CA VAL A 151 -8.11 -1.89 0.76
C VAL A 151 -9.33 -1.08 1.21
N PHE A 152 -10.48 -1.33 0.59
CA PHE A 152 -11.73 -0.66 0.89
C PHE A 152 -12.52 -1.44 1.93
N LEU A 153 -12.83 -0.80 3.05
CA LEU A 153 -13.63 -1.35 4.14
C LEU A 153 -15.09 -0.96 3.94
N CYS A 154 -15.88 -1.90 3.39
CA CYS A 154 -17.30 -1.76 3.07
C CYS A 154 -18.19 -2.48 4.09
N VAL A 155 -17.78 -2.49 5.34
CA VAL A 155 -18.49 -3.12 6.45
C VAL A 155 -19.23 -2.09 7.30
N LYS A 156 -20.21 -2.55 8.09
CA LYS A 156 -20.94 -1.67 9.02
C LYS A 156 -20.00 -1.13 10.11
N PRO A 157 -20.23 0.09 10.63
CA PRO A 157 -19.38 0.69 11.65
C PRO A 157 -19.10 -0.21 12.87
N GLN A 158 -20.12 -0.97 13.30
CA GLN A 158 -20.02 -1.90 14.46
C GLN A 158 -19.05 -3.07 14.23
N MET A 159 -18.72 -3.37 12.98
CA MET A 159 -17.81 -4.46 12.62
C MET A 159 -16.38 -3.97 12.36
N MET A 160 -16.18 -2.65 12.31
CA MET A 160 -14.94 -2.05 11.85
C MET A 160 -13.74 -2.44 12.70
N GLU A 161 -13.89 -2.38 14.03
CA GLU A 161 -12.82 -2.71 14.98
C GLU A 161 -12.34 -4.16 14.81
N GLY A 162 -13.28 -5.12 14.73
CA GLY A 162 -12.93 -6.52 14.51
C GLY A 162 -12.25 -6.76 13.17
N VAL A 163 -12.74 -6.11 12.11
CA VAL A 163 -12.14 -6.23 10.77
C VAL A 163 -10.75 -5.59 10.74
N LEU A 164 -10.56 -4.42 11.33
CA LEU A 164 -9.24 -3.79 11.40
C LEU A 164 -8.23 -4.63 12.17
N SER A 165 -8.62 -5.16 13.33
CA SER A 165 -7.77 -6.05 14.13
C SER A 165 -7.36 -7.31 13.35
N GLU A 166 -8.27 -7.85 12.54
CA GLU A 166 -7.99 -8.97 11.64
C GLU A 166 -7.01 -8.61 10.54
N LEU A 167 -7.14 -7.41 9.94
CA LEU A 167 -6.38 -6.99 8.77
C LEU A 167 -4.98 -6.46 9.08
N VAL A 168 -4.78 -5.82 10.23
CA VAL A 168 -3.50 -5.18 10.60
C VAL A 168 -2.29 -6.10 10.37
N PRO A 169 -2.31 -7.39 10.77
CA PRO A 169 -1.17 -8.29 10.54
C PRO A 169 -0.92 -8.65 9.06
N ALA A 170 -1.93 -8.47 8.21
CA ALA A 170 -1.87 -8.81 6.78
C ALA A 170 -1.58 -7.61 5.88
N LEU A 171 -1.68 -6.39 6.44
CA LEU A 171 -1.38 -5.17 5.71
C LEU A 171 0.13 -4.98 5.57
N GLY A 172 0.56 -4.84 4.34
CA GLY A 172 1.97 -4.59 3.99
C GLY A 172 2.27 -3.12 3.74
N ASP A 173 3.56 -2.88 3.49
CA ASP A 173 4.09 -1.55 3.25
C ASP A 173 3.50 -0.90 1.99
N GLY A 174 2.97 0.30 2.17
CA GLY A 174 2.50 1.12 1.07
C GLY A 174 1.09 0.84 0.59
N GLN A 175 0.35 0.01 1.30
CA GLN A 175 -1.07 -0.15 1.09
C GLN A 175 -1.85 1.02 1.70
N ALA A 176 -2.94 1.41 1.06
CA ALA A 176 -3.86 2.42 1.57
C ALA A 176 -5.16 1.75 2.01
N VAL A 177 -5.55 1.99 3.26
CA VAL A 177 -6.87 1.54 3.76
C VAL A 177 -7.86 2.68 3.64
N VAL A 178 -8.98 2.42 2.97
CA VAL A 178 -10.06 3.39 2.72
C VAL A 178 -11.33 2.88 3.39
N SER A 179 -11.83 3.61 4.37
CA SER A 179 -13.12 3.31 5.00
C SER A 179 -14.24 4.13 4.35
N ILE A 180 -15.35 3.48 4.04
CA ILE A 180 -16.59 4.16 3.61
C ILE A 180 -17.63 4.21 4.74
N ALA A 181 -17.32 3.77 5.93
CA ALA A 181 -18.23 3.80 7.07
C ALA A 181 -18.43 5.24 7.55
N ALA A 182 -19.67 5.69 7.58
CA ALA A 182 -20.03 6.99 8.14
C ALA A 182 -19.80 7.03 9.67
N GLY A 183 -19.43 8.18 10.20
CA GLY A 183 -19.28 8.40 11.64
C GLY A 183 -17.95 7.95 12.26
N LEU A 184 -17.00 7.46 11.47
CA LEU A 184 -15.66 7.12 11.95
C LEU A 184 -14.63 8.16 11.50
N THR A 185 -13.87 8.69 12.47
CA THR A 185 -12.76 9.60 12.17
C THR A 185 -11.48 8.82 11.84
N CYS A 186 -10.55 9.45 11.10
CA CYS A 186 -9.22 8.86 10.88
C CYS A 186 -8.46 8.60 12.20
N GLY A 187 -8.77 9.34 13.27
CA GLY A 187 -8.22 9.09 14.61
C GLY A 187 -8.69 7.76 15.19
N THR A 188 -9.98 7.43 15.05
CA THR A 188 -10.56 6.15 15.48
C THR A 188 -10.00 4.95 14.72
N LEU A 189 -9.58 5.15 13.47
CA LEU A 189 -9.00 4.10 12.62
C LEU A 189 -7.49 3.88 12.85
N ARG A 190 -6.83 4.77 13.58
CA ARG A 190 -5.38 4.71 13.85
C ARG A 190 -5.02 4.15 15.22
N GLY A 191 -6.04 3.88 16.07
CA GLY A 191 -6.08 3.24 17.40
C GLY A 191 -4.80 2.99 18.09
#